data_ed08ca8b3a043e4a6d0815b4de279cf9
#
_entry.id   ed08ca8b3a043e4a6d0815b4de279cf9
#
_cell.length_a   1.000
_cell.length_b   1.000
_cell.length_c   1.000
_cell.angle_alpha   90.00
_cell.angle_beta   90.00
_cell.angle_gamma   90.00
#
_symmetry.space_group_name_H-M   'P 1'
#
loop_
_entity.id
_entity.type
_entity.pdbx_description
1 polymer ?
#
loop_
_entity_poly.entity_id
_entity_poly.type
_entity_poly.pdbx_seq_one_letter_code
_entity_poly.pdbx_strand_id
1 'polypeptide(L)'
;MISLILAEKIFSLFLIMFMGYAVVHWGLLHAEDSKTLSLISLYLISPCVIISAFQVQYTPDVLHGLLLALAAAVLLHVGIIVVVNLLGHALHLDAVEKSSMIYSNAGNLIIPIVTAVLGKEWVIYSSAFLSVQLFLLWSHAKSMLCGEKSFELKKVLTNINIIAILAGAALFLLHIQLPAVIEDSLDMVGSAIGPISMIILGMLMAGMNFKKILGYRRLWLVTALRLVGIPLAAVALLKLSGLAHLVPDGQTILLVSLLATCTPSASTITQMAQIYGKDADYASAINVVTTLLCIFTMPLMVALYQL
;
A
#
# COMPACT_ATOMS: atom_id res chain seq x y z
N MET A 1 3.16 20.18 -12.96
CA MET A 1 4.57 19.73 -13.07
C MET A 1 4.79 18.43 -12.27
N ILE A 2 4.44 18.35 -10.98
CA ILE A 2 4.60 17.14 -10.13
C ILE A 2 3.83 15.94 -10.70
N SER A 3 2.61 16.12 -11.20
CA SER A 3 1.80 15.04 -11.79
C SER A 3 2.44 14.38 -13.03
N LEU A 4 3.19 15.14 -13.83
CA LEU A 4 3.88 14.59 -15.00
C LEU A 4 5.11 13.77 -14.57
N ILE A 5 5.91 14.30 -13.62
CA ILE A 5 7.05 13.58 -13.02
C ILE A 5 6.56 12.29 -12.34
N LEU A 6 5.43 12.37 -11.64
CA LEU A 6 4.77 11.22 -11.04
C LEU A 6 4.39 10.17 -12.09
N ALA A 7 3.78 10.59 -13.19
CA ALA A 7 3.40 9.70 -14.28
C ALA A 7 4.62 9.02 -14.92
N GLU A 8 5.72 9.75 -15.15
CA GLU A 8 6.97 9.19 -15.66
C GLU A 8 7.59 8.15 -14.72
N LYS A 9 7.61 8.44 -13.41
CA LYS A 9 8.14 7.52 -12.41
C LYS A 9 7.28 6.27 -12.27
N ILE A 10 5.96 6.43 -12.24
CA ILE A 10 5.03 5.30 -12.23
C ILE A 10 5.21 4.47 -13.51
N PHE A 11 5.30 5.11 -14.68
CA PHE A 11 5.53 4.41 -15.94
C PHE A 11 6.85 3.59 -15.92
N SER A 12 7.93 4.16 -15.37
CA SER A 12 9.20 3.45 -15.20
C SER A 12 9.05 2.20 -14.32
N LEU A 13 8.30 2.29 -13.22
CA LEU A 13 8.00 1.14 -12.37
C LEU A 13 7.23 0.05 -13.14
N PHE A 14 6.31 0.44 -14.01
CA PHE A 14 5.58 -0.51 -14.85
C PHE A 14 6.43 -1.16 -15.95
N LEU A 15 7.40 -0.46 -16.51
CA LEU A 15 8.38 -1.10 -17.41
C LEU A 15 9.13 -2.23 -16.69
N ILE A 16 9.52 -2.01 -15.43
CA ILE A 16 10.15 -3.06 -14.61
C ILE A 16 9.16 -4.22 -14.36
N MET A 17 7.89 -3.92 -14.12
CA MET A 17 6.85 -4.95 -14.00
C MET A 17 6.73 -5.80 -15.29
N PHE A 18 6.78 -5.17 -16.47
CA PHE A 18 6.80 -5.89 -17.74
C PHE A 18 8.05 -6.76 -17.91
N MET A 19 9.21 -6.38 -17.38
CA MET A 19 10.39 -7.26 -17.35
C MET A 19 10.12 -8.51 -16.53
N GLY A 20 9.50 -8.38 -15.35
CA GLY A 20 9.09 -9.52 -14.52
C GLY A 20 8.08 -10.44 -15.24
N TYR A 21 7.12 -9.86 -15.96
CA TYR A 21 6.18 -10.61 -16.81
C TYR A 21 6.92 -11.38 -17.93
N ALA A 22 7.83 -10.72 -18.63
CA ALA A 22 8.56 -11.28 -19.76
C ALA A 22 9.42 -12.49 -19.35
N VAL A 23 10.11 -12.42 -18.20
CA VAL A 23 10.96 -13.50 -17.69
C VAL A 23 10.16 -14.78 -17.47
N VAL A 24 8.93 -14.68 -16.96
CA VAL A 24 8.02 -15.83 -16.79
C VAL A 24 7.42 -16.25 -18.14
N HIS A 25 7.02 -15.31 -18.99
CA HIS A 25 6.44 -15.59 -20.28
C HIS A 25 7.41 -16.36 -21.22
N TRP A 26 8.70 -16.07 -21.12
CA TRP A 26 9.75 -16.79 -21.86
C TRP A 26 10.18 -18.12 -21.23
N GLY A 27 9.58 -18.50 -20.08
CA GLY A 27 9.87 -19.75 -19.42
C GLY A 27 11.21 -19.81 -18.69
N LEU A 28 11.86 -18.65 -18.44
CA LEU A 28 13.10 -18.59 -17.66
C LEU A 28 12.85 -18.77 -16.18
N LEU A 29 11.71 -18.28 -15.68
CA LEU A 29 11.22 -18.45 -14.31
C LEU A 29 9.75 -18.85 -14.35
N HIS A 30 9.24 -19.34 -13.22
CA HIS A 30 7.82 -19.64 -13.03
C HIS A 30 7.17 -18.54 -12.15
N ALA A 31 5.87 -18.36 -12.30
CA ALA A 31 5.15 -17.39 -11.46
C ALA A 31 5.28 -17.68 -9.95
N GLU A 32 5.44 -18.96 -9.59
CA GLU A 32 5.63 -19.43 -8.21
C GLU A 32 6.97 -18.96 -7.60
N ASP A 33 8.00 -18.71 -8.40
CA ASP A 33 9.31 -18.22 -7.94
C ASP A 33 9.21 -16.80 -7.36
N SER A 34 8.15 -16.06 -7.72
CA SER A 34 7.82 -14.76 -7.12
C SER A 34 7.65 -14.83 -5.60
N LYS A 35 7.31 -16.03 -5.06
CA LYS A 35 7.16 -16.23 -3.62
C LYS A 35 8.49 -16.01 -2.89
N THR A 36 9.59 -16.50 -3.43
CA THR A 36 10.93 -16.32 -2.83
C THR A 36 11.33 -14.84 -2.83
N LEU A 37 11.12 -14.15 -3.95
CA LEU A 37 11.36 -12.71 -4.05
C LEU A 37 10.48 -11.92 -3.08
N SER A 38 9.22 -12.34 -2.92
CA SER A 38 8.28 -11.72 -1.97
C SER A 38 8.74 -11.86 -0.53
N LEU A 39 9.30 -13.02 -0.14
CA LEU A 39 9.86 -13.23 1.19
C LEU A 39 11.09 -12.35 1.42
N ILE A 40 12.00 -12.25 0.45
CA ILE A 40 13.17 -11.36 0.53
C ILE A 40 12.70 -9.89 0.65
N SER A 41 11.73 -9.48 -0.18
CA SER A 41 11.18 -8.12 -0.13
C SER A 41 10.56 -7.81 1.22
N LEU A 42 9.76 -8.73 1.78
CA LEU A 42 9.01 -8.52 3.02
C LEU A 42 9.90 -8.58 4.26
N TYR A 43 10.80 -9.56 4.35
CA TYR A 43 11.55 -9.84 5.57
C TYR A 43 12.93 -9.19 5.62
N LEU A 44 13.46 -8.73 4.49
CA LEU A 44 14.79 -8.12 4.42
C LEU A 44 14.71 -6.69 3.88
N ILE A 45 14.17 -6.46 2.69
CA ILE A 45 14.26 -5.17 2.02
C ILE A 45 13.35 -4.14 2.68
N SER A 46 12.08 -4.48 2.91
CA SER A 46 11.11 -3.56 3.50
C SER A 46 11.49 -3.07 4.91
N PRO A 47 11.94 -3.95 5.85
CA PRO A 47 12.44 -3.49 7.14
C PRO A 47 13.65 -2.54 7.03
N CYS A 48 14.58 -2.80 6.10
CA CYS A 48 15.73 -1.93 5.88
C CYS A 48 15.28 -0.52 5.44
N VAL A 49 14.36 -0.43 4.48
CA VAL A 49 13.82 0.86 4.03
C VAL A 49 13.10 1.60 5.15
N ILE A 50 12.29 0.88 5.93
CA ILE A 50 11.53 1.47 7.04
C ILE A 50 12.50 2.04 8.09
N ILE A 51 13.46 1.25 8.57
CA ILE A 51 14.42 1.71 9.58
C ILE A 51 15.22 2.89 9.04
N SER A 52 15.73 2.81 7.80
CA SER A 52 16.45 3.89 7.14
C SER A 52 15.61 5.17 7.00
N ALA A 53 14.31 5.06 6.73
CA ALA A 53 13.42 6.22 6.64
C ALA A 53 13.27 6.98 7.98
N PHE A 54 13.50 6.31 9.11
CA PHE A 54 13.50 6.95 10.43
C PHE A 54 14.86 7.57 10.82
N GLN A 55 15.91 7.40 9.99
CA GLN A 55 17.22 8.02 10.22
C GLN A 55 17.27 9.49 9.76
N VAL A 56 16.11 10.13 9.62
CA VAL A 56 16.00 11.58 9.43
C VAL A 56 16.33 12.32 10.72
N GLN A 57 16.89 13.54 10.59
CA GLN A 57 17.17 14.37 11.75
C GLN A 57 15.85 14.67 12.50
N TYR A 58 15.87 14.43 13.81
CA TYR A 58 14.73 14.80 14.65
C TYR A 58 14.54 16.31 14.65
N THR A 59 13.35 16.74 14.28
CA THR A 59 12.84 18.10 14.47
C THR A 59 11.40 18.04 14.96
N PRO A 60 10.90 19.06 15.68
CA PRO A 60 9.50 19.13 16.05
C PRO A 60 8.57 19.06 14.83
N ASP A 61 8.97 19.61 13.69
CA ASP A 61 8.19 19.61 12.46
C ASP A 61 8.04 18.20 11.89
N VAL A 62 9.10 17.39 11.88
CA VAL A 62 9.02 15.98 11.46
C VAL A 62 8.12 15.17 12.39
N LEU A 63 8.22 15.41 13.72
CA LEU A 63 7.34 14.75 14.67
C LEU A 63 5.87 15.15 14.48
N HIS A 64 5.58 16.44 14.33
CA HIS A 64 4.23 16.93 14.06
C HIS A 64 3.70 16.40 12.72
N GLY A 65 4.57 16.31 11.71
CA GLY A 65 4.25 15.69 10.42
C GLY A 65 3.88 14.21 10.55
N LEU A 66 4.63 13.46 11.38
CA LEU A 66 4.32 12.04 11.64
C LEU A 66 2.98 11.87 12.38
N LEU A 67 2.69 12.74 13.34
CA LEU A 67 1.39 12.76 14.02
C LEU A 67 0.25 13.14 13.06
N LEU A 68 0.48 14.10 12.16
CA LEU A 68 -0.46 14.44 11.09
C LEU A 68 -0.72 13.24 10.17
N ALA A 69 0.34 12.55 9.73
CA ALA A 69 0.22 11.35 8.90
C ALA A 69 -0.58 10.24 9.60
N LEU A 70 -0.38 10.06 10.90
CA LEU A 70 -1.13 9.10 11.71
C LEU A 70 -2.62 9.49 11.81
N ALA A 71 -2.91 10.76 12.09
CA ALA A 71 -4.28 11.26 12.14
C ALA A 71 -4.99 11.12 10.78
N ALA A 72 -4.30 11.45 9.69
CA ALA A 72 -4.81 11.28 8.34
C ALA A 72 -5.07 9.80 8.00
N ALA A 73 -4.16 8.90 8.38
CA ALA A 73 -4.33 7.47 8.19
C ALA A 73 -5.57 6.93 8.91
N VAL A 74 -5.78 7.32 10.17
CA VAL A 74 -6.97 6.94 10.95
C VAL A 74 -8.23 7.52 10.29
N LEU A 75 -8.23 8.81 9.96
CA LEU A 75 -9.37 9.49 9.32
C LEU A 75 -9.76 8.81 7.99
N LEU A 76 -8.77 8.51 7.14
CA LEU A 76 -9.00 7.83 5.86
C LEU A 76 -9.56 6.43 6.06
N HIS A 77 -8.98 5.61 6.93
CA HIS A 77 -9.48 4.25 7.14
C HIS A 77 -10.89 4.24 7.72
N VAL A 78 -11.19 5.09 8.71
CA VAL A 78 -12.54 5.22 9.28
C VAL A 78 -13.52 5.70 8.20
N GLY A 79 -13.17 6.74 7.45
CA GLY A 79 -14.00 7.26 6.36
C GLY A 79 -14.28 6.22 5.28
N ILE A 80 -13.25 5.49 4.84
CA ILE A 80 -13.39 4.41 3.84
C ILE A 80 -14.26 3.28 4.38
N ILE A 81 -14.07 2.85 5.62
CA ILE A 81 -14.90 1.81 6.25
C ILE A 81 -16.37 2.23 6.28
N VAL A 82 -16.65 3.48 6.65
CA VAL A 82 -18.02 4.01 6.66
C VAL A 82 -18.60 4.02 5.25
N VAL A 83 -17.90 4.60 4.28
CA VAL A 83 -18.35 4.68 2.87
C VAL A 83 -18.61 3.28 2.30
N VAL A 84 -17.66 2.34 2.50
CA VAL A 84 -17.81 0.97 1.96
C VAL A 84 -18.92 0.22 2.65
N ASN A 85 -19.18 0.42 3.93
CA ASN A 85 -20.32 -0.20 4.60
C ASN A 85 -21.65 0.35 4.11
N LEU A 86 -21.77 1.67 3.87
CA LEU A 86 -22.97 2.29 3.28
C LEU A 86 -23.21 1.77 1.86
N LEU A 87 -22.18 1.76 1.01
CA LEU A 87 -22.24 1.17 -0.33
C LEU A 87 -22.55 -0.32 -0.28
N GLY A 88 -21.99 -1.02 0.72
CA GLY A 88 -22.20 -2.44 0.94
C GLY A 88 -23.65 -2.80 1.19
N HIS A 89 -24.39 -1.96 1.92
CA HIS A 89 -25.84 -2.13 2.09
C HIS A 89 -26.61 -1.86 0.79
N ALA A 90 -26.28 -0.78 0.08
CA ALA A 90 -26.99 -0.39 -1.15
C ALA A 90 -26.72 -1.35 -2.32
N LEU A 91 -25.48 -1.85 -2.44
CA LEU A 91 -25.01 -2.68 -3.56
C LEU A 91 -24.93 -4.18 -3.20
N HIS A 92 -25.31 -4.58 -1.99
CA HIS A 92 -25.23 -5.96 -1.50
C HIS A 92 -23.81 -6.56 -1.68
N LEU A 93 -22.77 -5.78 -1.26
CA LEU A 93 -21.38 -6.21 -1.37
C LEU A 93 -21.08 -7.31 -0.35
N ASP A 94 -20.39 -8.36 -0.80
CA ASP A 94 -19.92 -9.43 0.08
C ASP A 94 -18.66 -9.04 0.88
N ALA A 95 -18.17 -9.95 1.73
CA ALA A 95 -17.00 -9.69 2.58
C ALA A 95 -15.72 -9.53 1.78
N VAL A 96 -15.55 -10.24 0.66
CA VAL A 96 -14.37 -10.14 -0.22
C VAL A 96 -14.36 -8.79 -0.92
N GLU A 97 -15.51 -8.39 -1.50
CA GLU A 97 -15.67 -7.11 -2.18
C GLU A 97 -15.40 -5.93 -1.24
N LYS A 98 -16.02 -5.93 -0.05
CA LYS A 98 -15.80 -4.90 0.98
C LYS A 98 -14.34 -4.83 1.42
N SER A 99 -13.74 -5.98 1.74
CA SER A 99 -12.34 -6.03 2.17
C SER A 99 -11.40 -5.56 1.07
N SER A 100 -11.64 -5.95 -0.19
CA SER A 100 -10.87 -5.52 -1.35
C SER A 100 -10.99 -4.03 -1.64
N MET A 101 -12.12 -3.41 -1.28
CA MET A 101 -12.31 -1.96 -1.41
C MET A 101 -11.66 -1.18 -0.26
N ILE A 102 -11.72 -1.69 0.98
CA ILE A 102 -11.18 -0.99 2.16
C ILE A 102 -9.66 -1.06 2.18
N TYR A 103 -9.08 -2.25 2.00
CA TYR A 103 -7.66 -2.49 2.22
C TYR A 103 -6.85 -2.40 0.94
N SER A 104 -5.86 -1.52 0.98
CA SER A 104 -4.95 -1.26 -0.12
C SER A 104 -3.69 -2.13 -0.08
N ASN A 105 -3.05 -2.32 -1.23
CA ASN A 105 -1.75 -2.99 -1.32
C ASN A 105 -0.59 -2.05 -0.93
N ALA A 106 -0.85 -1.16 0.04
CA ALA A 106 0.14 -0.20 0.51
C ALA A 106 1.40 -0.90 1.04
N GLY A 107 1.26 -2.05 1.73
CA GLY A 107 2.40 -2.79 2.26
C GLY A 107 3.48 -3.12 1.23
N ASN A 108 3.10 -3.34 -0.02
CA ASN A 108 4.03 -3.70 -1.09
C ASN A 108 4.35 -2.54 -2.05
N LEU A 109 3.48 -1.52 -2.13
CA LEU A 109 3.56 -0.51 -3.18
C LEU A 109 3.84 0.90 -2.69
N ILE A 110 3.42 1.27 -1.46
CA ILE A 110 3.57 2.67 -1.02
C ILE A 110 5.02 3.08 -0.86
N ILE A 111 5.86 2.23 -0.26
CA ILE A 111 7.27 2.53 -0.05
C ILE A 111 7.98 2.75 -1.39
N PRO A 112 7.93 1.81 -2.38
CA PRO A 112 8.56 2.03 -3.68
C PRO A 112 8.00 3.26 -4.42
N ILE A 113 6.69 3.52 -4.34
CA ILE A 113 6.09 4.67 -5.00
C ILE A 113 6.54 5.97 -4.35
N VAL A 114 6.46 6.09 -3.02
CA VAL A 114 6.88 7.30 -2.31
C VAL A 114 8.37 7.56 -2.50
N THR A 115 9.21 6.52 -2.39
CA THR A 115 10.66 6.65 -2.64
C THR A 115 10.95 7.15 -4.06
N ALA A 116 10.26 6.61 -5.07
CA ALA A 116 10.49 6.98 -6.46
C ALA A 116 9.97 8.38 -6.82
N VAL A 117 8.89 8.83 -6.18
CA VAL A 117 8.13 10.02 -6.56
C VAL A 117 8.48 11.24 -5.70
N LEU A 118 8.58 11.03 -4.40
CA LEU A 118 8.77 12.11 -3.43
C LEU A 118 10.18 12.11 -2.84
N GLY A 119 10.84 10.97 -2.76
CA GLY A 119 12.13 10.80 -2.13
C GLY A 119 12.06 9.91 -0.87
N LYS A 120 13.23 9.44 -0.44
CA LYS A 120 13.38 8.54 0.73
C LYS A 120 12.88 9.20 2.03
N GLU A 121 13.11 10.48 2.19
CA GLU A 121 12.73 11.27 3.38
C GLU A 121 11.24 11.27 3.66
N TRP A 122 10.40 11.04 2.64
CA TRP A 122 8.94 10.99 2.78
C TRP A 122 8.41 9.62 3.21
N VAL A 123 9.24 8.59 3.16
CA VAL A 123 8.84 7.22 3.51
C VAL A 123 8.45 7.10 4.98
N ILE A 124 9.03 7.92 5.87
CA ILE A 124 8.67 7.95 7.30
C ILE A 124 7.16 8.15 7.50
N TYR A 125 6.52 9.00 6.70
CA TYR A 125 5.07 9.26 6.79
C TYR A 125 4.23 8.08 6.27
N SER A 126 4.79 7.25 5.38
CA SER A 126 4.16 6.01 4.94
C SER A 126 4.00 5.00 6.07
N SER A 127 4.90 5.00 7.04
CA SER A 127 4.87 4.09 8.19
C SER A 127 3.64 4.30 9.07
N ALA A 128 3.14 5.53 9.18
CA ALA A 128 1.90 5.83 9.88
C ALA A 128 0.68 5.16 9.23
N PHE A 129 0.55 5.27 7.89
CA PHE A 129 -0.52 4.60 7.16
C PHE A 129 -0.43 3.08 7.27
N LEU A 130 0.78 2.52 7.10
CA LEU A 130 1.02 1.08 7.21
C LEU A 130 0.66 0.55 8.60
N SER A 131 1.00 1.27 9.66
CA SER A 131 0.68 0.87 11.05
C SER A 131 -0.83 0.74 11.26
N VAL A 132 -1.60 1.75 10.86
CA VAL A 132 -3.06 1.75 10.97
C VAL A 132 -3.66 0.64 10.11
N GLN A 133 -3.22 0.51 8.87
CA GLN A 133 -3.73 -0.51 7.96
C GLN A 133 -3.46 -1.92 8.45
N LEU A 134 -2.24 -2.23 8.91
CA LEU A 134 -1.90 -3.56 9.42
C LEU A 134 -2.71 -3.92 10.67
N PHE A 135 -2.90 -2.95 11.57
CA PHE A 135 -3.78 -3.15 12.73
C PHE A 135 -5.21 -3.51 12.31
N LEU A 136 -5.79 -2.74 11.39
CA LEU A 136 -7.15 -2.96 10.89
C LEU A 136 -7.27 -4.22 10.05
N LEU A 137 -6.24 -4.61 9.32
CA LEU A 137 -6.21 -5.81 8.50
C LEU A 137 -6.35 -7.07 9.38
N TRP A 138 -5.60 -7.14 10.49
CA TRP A 138 -5.61 -8.28 11.41
C TRP A 138 -6.71 -8.21 12.48
N SER A 139 -7.50 -7.15 12.49
CA SER A 139 -8.69 -7.02 13.33
C SER A 139 -9.98 -7.00 12.49
N HIS A 140 -10.24 -5.89 11.81
CA HIS A 140 -11.49 -5.64 11.08
C HIS A 140 -11.62 -6.52 9.82
N ALA A 141 -10.59 -6.57 8.94
CA ALA A 141 -10.66 -7.40 7.73
C ALA A 141 -10.79 -8.87 8.07
N LYS A 142 -10.00 -9.35 9.04
CA LYS A 142 -10.09 -10.72 9.51
C LYS A 142 -11.49 -11.03 10.04
N SER A 143 -12.05 -10.19 10.91
CA SER A 143 -13.41 -10.40 11.44
C SER A 143 -14.46 -10.44 10.33
N MET A 144 -14.32 -9.61 9.31
CA MET A 144 -15.24 -9.54 8.17
C MET A 144 -15.18 -10.81 7.32
N LEU A 145 -13.99 -11.35 7.07
CA LEU A 145 -13.78 -12.53 6.24
C LEU A 145 -14.05 -13.84 7.01
N CYS A 146 -13.70 -13.89 8.28
CA CYS A 146 -13.95 -15.04 9.14
C CYS A 146 -15.43 -15.17 9.53
N GLY A 147 -16.16 -14.07 9.57
CA GLY A 147 -17.56 -14.04 10.05
C GLY A 147 -17.70 -13.99 11.57
N GLU A 148 -16.60 -13.97 12.32
CA GLU A 148 -16.57 -13.92 13.78
C GLU A 148 -15.74 -12.74 14.25
N LYS A 149 -16.09 -12.17 15.42
CA LYS A 149 -15.26 -11.14 16.07
C LYS A 149 -13.92 -11.78 16.48
N SER A 150 -12.87 -11.51 15.73
CA SER A 150 -11.56 -12.09 15.97
C SER A 150 -10.48 -11.01 15.82
N PHE A 151 -9.59 -10.97 16.83
CA PHE A 151 -8.49 -10.04 16.86
C PHE A 151 -7.19 -10.80 17.14
N GLU A 152 -6.22 -10.67 16.25
CA GLU A 152 -4.93 -11.34 16.40
C GLU A 152 -3.80 -10.34 16.70
N LEU A 153 -3.81 -9.77 17.91
CA LEU A 153 -2.78 -8.84 18.36
C LEU A 153 -1.36 -9.40 18.16
N LYS A 154 -1.19 -10.70 18.40
CA LYS A 154 0.11 -11.35 18.20
C LYS A 154 0.60 -11.20 16.75
N LYS A 155 -0.26 -11.40 15.74
CA LYS A 155 0.12 -11.23 14.33
C LYS A 155 0.45 -9.79 13.97
N VAL A 156 -0.19 -8.81 14.61
CA VAL A 156 0.17 -7.40 14.44
C VAL A 156 1.55 -7.15 15.01
N LEU A 157 1.78 -7.50 16.28
CA LEU A 157 3.02 -7.22 16.99
C LEU A 157 4.22 -8.02 16.47
N THR A 158 3.99 -9.20 15.88
CA THR A 158 5.05 -10.02 15.27
C THR A 158 5.23 -9.74 13.77
N ASN A 159 4.47 -8.81 13.20
CA ASN A 159 4.68 -8.40 11.82
C ASN A 159 6.01 -7.65 11.69
N ILE A 160 6.87 -8.11 10.79
CA ILE A 160 8.23 -7.58 10.63
C ILE A 160 8.25 -6.08 10.31
N ASN A 161 7.29 -5.58 9.54
CA ASN A 161 7.19 -4.15 9.24
C ASN A 161 6.77 -3.34 10.46
N ILE A 162 5.88 -3.86 11.32
CA ILE A 162 5.54 -3.21 12.60
C ILE A 162 6.75 -3.18 13.52
N ILE A 163 7.52 -4.27 13.60
CA ILE A 163 8.76 -4.32 14.38
C ILE A 163 9.76 -3.26 13.85
N ALA A 164 9.93 -3.18 12.54
CA ALA A 164 10.80 -2.18 11.92
C ALA A 164 10.33 -0.74 12.17
N ILE A 165 9.01 -0.48 12.10
CA ILE A 165 8.43 0.83 12.43
C ILE A 165 8.66 1.19 13.89
N LEU A 166 8.42 0.26 14.83
CA LEU A 166 8.64 0.49 16.26
C LEU A 166 10.13 0.72 16.56
N ALA A 167 11.03 -0.08 15.98
CA ALA A 167 12.47 0.10 16.11
C ALA A 167 12.93 1.45 15.53
N GLY A 168 12.52 1.78 14.32
CA GLY A 168 12.83 3.05 13.69
C GLY A 168 12.28 4.25 14.46
N ALA A 169 11.03 4.17 14.91
CA ALA A 169 10.43 5.22 15.74
C ALA A 169 11.15 5.40 17.08
N ALA A 170 11.57 4.31 17.73
CA ALA A 170 12.37 4.38 18.94
C ALA A 170 13.72 5.07 18.68
N LEU A 171 14.44 4.71 17.62
CA LEU A 171 15.70 5.37 17.23
C LEU A 171 15.48 6.87 16.99
N PHE A 172 14.44 7.23 16.24
CA PHE A 172 14.07 8.62 15.94
C PHE A 172 13.77 9.42 17.22
N LEU A 173 12.90 8.90 18.09
CA LEU A 173 12.50 9.59 19.33
C LEU A 173 13.62 9.68 20.37
N LEU A 174 14.54 8.71 20.38
CA LEU A 174 15.72 8.71 21.24
C LEU A 174 16.90 9.50 20.63
N HIS A 175 16.72 10.08 19.46
CA HIS A 175 17.76 10.81 18.70
C HIS A 175 19.01 9.96 18.40
N ILE A 176 18.82 8.65 18.22
CA ILE A 176 19.93 7.72 17.94
C ILE A 176 20.13 7.63 16.43
N GLN A 177 21.28 8.12 15.97
CA GLN A 177 21.73 7.95 14.59
C GLN A 177 22.52 6.66 14.47
N LEU A 178 22.25 5.88 13.44
CA LEU A 178 23.00 4.66 13.16
C LEU A 178 24.40 5.01 12.62
N PRO A 179 25.44 4.19 12.90
CA PRO A 179 26.73 4.34 12.24
C PRO A 179 26.58 4.32 10.71
N ALA A 180 27.34 5.17 10.01
CA ALA A 180 27.24 5.34 8.55
C ALA A 180 27.31 4.01 7.78
N VAL A 181 28.18 3.08 8.19
CA VAL A 181 28.29 1.75 7.55
C VAL A 181 26.97 0.95 7.63
N ILE A 182 26.22 1.08 8.75
CA ILE A 182 24.92 0.41 8.90
C ILE A 182 23.89 1.12 8.06
N GLU A 183 23.83 2.45 8.09
CA GLU A 183 22.90 3.27 7.30
C GLU A 183 23.09 3.00 5.81
N ASP A 184 24.34 3.06 5.31
CA ASP A 184 24.67 2.75 3.91
C ASP A 184 24.22 1.35 3.51
N SER A 185 24.41 0.36 4.40
CA SER A 185 23.97 -1.02 4.15
C SER A 185 22.46 -1.14 4.05
N LEU A 186 21.73 -0.48 4.95
CA LEU A 186 20.26 -0.43 4.91
C LEU A 186 19.78 0.24 3.62
N ASP A 187 20.42 1.32 3.19
CA ASP A 187 20.09 2.06 1.97
C ASP A 187 20.37 1.24 0.70
N MET A 188 21.51 0.57 0.63
CA MET A 188 21.83 -0.30 -0.50
C MET A 188 20.80 -1.43 -0.66
N VAL A 189 20.44 -2.10 0.43
CA VAL A 189 19.40 -3.15 0.40
C VAL A 189 18.03 -2.51 0.10
N GLY A 190 17.72 -1.39 0.73
CA GLY A 190 16.46 -0.68 0.58
C GLY A 190 16.20 -0.19 -0.85
N SER A 191 17.24 0.21 -1.58
CA SER A 191 17.12 0.68 -2.96
C SER A 191 16.51 -0.35 -3.92
N ALA A 192 16.59 -1.64 -3.57
CA ALA A 192 16.02 -2.74 -4.34
C ALA A 192 14.47 -2.87 -4.20
N ILE A 193 13.83 -2.15 -3.25
CA ILE A 193 12.39 -2.31 -2.95
C ILE A 193 11.52 -2.07 -4.19
N GLY A 194 11.76 -0.98 -4.92
CA GLY A 194 11.01 -0.62 -6.11
C GLY A 194 11.11 -1.66 -7.23
N PRO A 195 12.31 -1.95 -7.74
CA PRO A 195 12.51 -2.93 -8.79
C PRO A 195 11.98 -4.32 -8.42
N ILE A 196 12.32 -4.83 -7.24
CA ILE A 196 11.91 -6.19 -6.83
C ILE A 196 10.39 -6.29 -6.67
N SER A 197 9.74 -5.29 -6.07
CA SER A 197 8.28 -5.28 -5.93
C SER A 197 7.58 -5.31 -7.30
N MET A 198 8.10 -4.57 -8.27
CA MET A 198 7.53 -4.55 -9.63
C MET A 198 7.78 -5.85 -10.38
N ILE A 199 8.98 -6.45 -10.25
CA ILE A 199 9.27 -7.76 -10.83
C ILE A 199 8.31 -8.81 -10.27
N ILE A 200 8.11 -8.86 -8.95
CA ILE A 200 7.16 -9.77 -8.30
C ILE A 200 5.76 -9.62 -8.91
N LEU A 201 5.27 -8.40 -9.05
CA LEU A 201 3.95 -8.14 -9.66
C LEU A 201 3.88 -8.64 -11.09
N GLY A 202 4.91 -8.38 -11.90
CA GLY A 202 5.00 -8.87 -13.28
C GLY A 202 4.98 -10.39 -13.38
N MET A 203 5.75 -11.07 -12.53
CA MET A 203 5.79 -12.53 -12.47
C MET A 203 4.41 -13.11 -12.09
N LEU A 204 3.75 -12.55 -11.08
CA LEU A 204 2.41 -12.97 -10.67
C LEU A 204 1.40 -12.82 -11.81
N MET A 205 1.45 -11.70 -12.55
CA MET A 205 0.57 -11.46 -13.69
C MET A 205 0.74 -12.50 -14.80
N ALA A 206 1.96 -12.93 -15.09
CA ALA A 206 2.22 -13.92 -16.13
C ALA A 206 1.61 -15.30 -15.84
N GLY A 207 1.41 -15.64 -14.56
CA GLY A 207 0.78 -16.89 -14.13
C GLY A 207 -0.75 -16.88 -14.18
N MET A 208 -1.40 -15.79 -14.62
CA MET A 208 -2.84 -15.63 -14.48
C MET A 208 -3.66 -15.97 -15.72
N ASN A 209 -4.88 -16.50 -15.48
CA ASN A 209 -5.85 -16.78 -16.54
C ASN A 209 -6.80 -15.57 -16.72
N PHE A 210 -6.43 -14.65 -17.60
CA PHE A 210 -7.23 -13.43 -17.86
C PHE A 210 -8.65 -13.71 -18.35
N LYS A 211 -8.90 -14.81 -19.08
CA LYS A 211 -10.25 -15.18 -19.54
C LYS A 211 -11.18 -15.47 -18.36
N LYS A 212 -10.68 -16.19 -17.34
CA LYS A 212 -11.44 -16.47 -16.11
C LYS A 212 -11.70 -15.19 -15.32
N ILE A 213 -10.68 -14.32 -15.22
CA ILE A 213 -10.75 -13.05 -14.49
C ILE A 213 -11.86 -12.15 -15.05
N LEU A 214 -11.89 -11.96 -16.38
CA LEU A 214 -12.87 -11.09 -17.03
C LEU A 214 -14.30 -11.62 -16.98
N GLY A 215 -14.50 -12.89 -16.62
CA GLY A 215 -15.82 -13.50 -16.45
C GLY A 215 -16.61 -13.05 -15.20
N TYR A 216 -15.96 -12.45 -14.22
CA TYR A 216 -16.65 -11.97 -13.01
C TYR A 216 -17.41 -10.67 -13.28
N ARG A 217 -18.74 -10.72 -13.28
CA ARG A 217 -19.62 -9.58 -13.61
C ARG A 217 -19.39 -8.36 -12.71
N ARG A 218 -19.17 -8.57 -11.41
CA ARG A 218 -19.04 -7.50 -10.40
C ARG A 218 -17.63 -6.94 -10.30
N LEU A 219 -16.65 -7.59 -10.94
CA LEU A 219 -15.25 -7.19 -10.94
C LEU A 219 -15.07 -5.72 -11.32
N TRP A 220 -15.72 -5.29 -12.40
CA TRP A 220 -15.59 -3.92 -12.90
C TRP A 220 -16.18 -2.88 -11.97
N LEU A 221 -17.30 -3.20 -11.30
CA LEU A 221 -17.90 -2.32 -10.29
C LEU A 221 -16.96 -2.15 -9.10
N VAL A 222 -16.46 -3.25 -8.54
CA VAL A 222 -15.53 -3.22 -7.39
C VAL A 222 -14.24 -2.50 -7.76
N THR A 223 -13.70 -2.77 -8.96
CA THR A 223 -12.50 -2.10 -9.49
C THR A 223 -12.70 -0.58 -9.63
N ALA A 224 -13.83 -0.15 -10.22
CA ALA A 224 -14.13 1.27 -10.38
C ALA A 224 -14.30 1.96 -9.02
N LEU A 225 -15.02 1.35 -8.10
CA LEU A 225 -15.16 1.88 -6.75
C LEU A 225 -13.82 1.94 -6.02
N ARG A 226 -12.98 0.90 -6.13
CA ARG A 226 -11.66 0.84 -5.48
C ARG A 226 -10.69 1.86 -6.03
N LEU A 227 -10.61 2.04 -7.35
CA LEU A 227 -9.60 2.88 -7.99
C LEU A 227 -10.05 4.31 -8.25
N VAL A 228 -11.36 4.56 -8.24
CA VAL A 228 -11.91 5.89 -8.50
C VAL A 228 -12.76 6.36 -7.33
N GLY A 229 -13.79 5.61 -6.95
CA GLY A 229 -14.74 6.03 -5.91
C GLY A 229 -14.08 6.28 -4.55
N ILE A 230 -13.30 5.31 -4.05
CA ILE A 230 -12.59 5.43 -2.78
C ILE A 230 -11.51 6.53 -2.81
N PRO A 231 -10.63 6.62 -3.83
CA PRO A 231 -9.69 7.73 -3.92
C PRO A 231 -10.35 9.11 -4.02
N LEU A 232 -11.44 9.26 -4.76
CA LEU A 232 -12.18 10.53 -4.82
C LEU A 232 -12.75 10.92 -3.44
N ALA A 233 -13.33 9.96 -2.71
CA ALA A 233 -13.78 10.19 -1.34
C ALA A 233 -12.60 10.57 -0.43
N ALA A 234 -11.44 9.95 -0.59
CA ALA A 234 -10.23 10.28 0.15
C ALA A 234 -9.72 11.70 -0.17
N VAL A 235 -9.68 12.08 -1.45
CA VAL A 235 -9.32 13.45 -1.88
C VAL A 235 -10.27 14.47 -1.24
N ALA A 236 -11.58 14.23 -1.32
CA ALA A 236 -12.58 15.12 -0.73
C ALA A 236 -12.40 15.21 0.80
N LEU A 237 -12.21 14.09 1.48
CA LEU A 237 -12.04 14.03 2.93
C LEU A 237 -10.77 14.80 3.36
N LEU A 238 -9.64 14.59 2.69
CA LEU A 238 -8.39 15.27 3.02
C LEU A 238 -8.47 16.78 2.75
N LYS A 239 -9.08 17.20 1.64
CA LYS A 239 -9.25 18.63 1.34
C LYS A 239 -10.20 19.33 2.30
N LEU A 240 -11.33 18.71 2.63
CA LEU A 240 -12.33 19.28 3.53
C LEU A 240 -11.89 19.25 5.00
N SER A 241 -10.96 18.37 5.38
CA SER A 241 -10.48 18.25 6.76
C SER A 241 -9.68 19.46 7.24
N GLY A 242 -9.10 20.25 6.35
CA GLY A 242 -8.19 21.36 6.69
C GLY A 242 -6.84 20.90 7.29
N LEU A 243 -6.58 19.62 7.39
CA LEU A 243 -5.38 19.05 8.02
C LEU A 243 -4.07 19.50 7.36
N ALA A 244 -4.11 19.84 6.06
CA ALA A 244 -2.93 20.28 5.30
C ALA A 244 -2.27 21.56 5.85
N HIS A 245 -3.02 22.36 6.60
CA HIS A 245 -2.55 23.64 7.13
C HIS A 245 -2.00 23.55 8.56
N LEU A 246 -2.03 22.37 9.20
CA LEU A 246 -1.63 22.20 10.60
C LEU A 246 -0.11 22.14 10.79
N VAL A 247 0.64 21.75 9.78
CA VAL A 247 2.10 21.60 9.85
C VAL A 247 2.75 22.06 8.53
N PRO A 248 4.03 22.41 8.56
CA PRO A 248 4.81 22.60 7.35
C PRO A 248 4.72 21.35 6.46
N ASP A 249 4.71 21.52 5.15
CA ASP A 249 4.61 20.42 4.18
C ASP A 249 3.38 19.49 4.35
N GLY A 250 2.37 19.89 5.13
CA GLY A 250 1.20 19.08 5.42
C GLY A 250 0.50 18.56 4.16
N GLN A 251 0.47 19.34 3.08
CA GLN A 251 -0.08 18.90 1.80
C GLN A 251 0.67 17.69 1.21
N THR A 252 2.00 17.69 1.28
CA THR A 252 2.83 16.56 0.81
C THR A 252 2.71 15.35 1.74
N ILE A 253 2.64 15.58 3.05
CA ILE A 253 2.41 14.51 4.03
C ILE A 253 1.07 13.81 3.77
N LEU A 254 0.01 14.58 3.55
CA LEU A 254 -1.31 14.03 3.21
C LEU A 254 -1.32 13.34 1.84
N LEU A 255 -0.51 13.83 0.88
CA LEU A 255 -0.32 13.16 -0.41
C LEU A 255 0.25 11.75 -0.24
N VAL A 256 1.17 11.51 0.70
CA VAL A 256 1.66 10.16 1.02
C VAL A 256 0.51 9.23 1.43
N SER A 257 -0.38 9.70 2.31
CA SER A 257 -1.57 8.93 2.73
C SER A 257 -2.56 8.70 1.58
N LEU A 258 -2.71 9.68 0.70
CA LEU A 258 -3.53 9.54 -0.51
C LEU A 258 -2.93 8.51 -1.48
N LEU A 259 -1.62 8.58 -1.74
CA LEU A 259 -0.92 7.60 -2.58
C LEU A 259 -1.12 6.18 -2.04
N ALA A 260 -1.00 5.98 -0.73
CA ALA A 260 -1.27 4.70 -0.08
C ALA A 260 -2.71 4.23 -0.32
N THR A 261 -3.68 5.13 -0.24
CA THR A 261 -5.10 4.85 -0.52
C THR A 261 -5.34 4.51 -1.99
N CYS A 262 -4.64 5.16 -2.92
CA CYS A 262 -4.78 4.93 -4.36
C CYS A 262 -4.11 3.62 -4.84
N THR A 263 -3.33 2.92 -4.01
CA THR A 263 -2.77 1.62 -4.39
C THR A 263 -3.87 0.58 -4.63
N PRO A 264 -3.63 -0.50 -5.39
CA PRO A 264 -4.61 -1.54 -5.69
C PRO A 264 -5.19 -2.21 -4.44
N SER A 265 -6.10 -3.15 -4.62
CA SER A 265 -6.57 -4.02 -3.54
C SER A 265 -5.42 -4.81 -2.92
N ALA A 266 -5.46 -5.04 -1.60
CA ALA A 266 -4.41 -5.76 -0.88
C ALA A 266 -4.34 -7.24 -1.29
N SER A 267 -3.15 -7.73 -1.64
CA SER A 267 -2.89 -9.16 -1.87
C SER A 267 -3.15 -10.03 -0.63
N THR A 268 -3.02 -9.45 0.56
CA THR A 268 -3.33 -10.12 1.83
C THR A 268 -4.82 -10.50 1.93
N ILE A 269 -5.73 -9.77 1.27
CA ILE A 269 -7.15 -10.14 1.23
C ILE A 269 -7.36 -11.44 0.46
N THR A 270 -6.63 -11.66 -0.64
CA THR A 270 -6.65 -12.94 -1.36
C THR A 270 -6.19 -14.10 -0.47
N GLN A 271 -5.10 -13.90 0.27
CA GLN A 271 -4.58 -14.92 1.20
C GLN A 271 -5.57 -15.20 2.34
N MET A 272 -6.17 -14.17 2.93
CA MET A 272 -7.20 -14.31 3.96
C MET A 272 -8.46 -15.00 3.40
N ALA A 273 -8.90 -14.65 2.20
CA ALA A 273 -10.03 -15.30 1.55
C ALA A 273 -9.79 -16.81 1.40
N GLN A 274 -8.59 -17.21 1.00
CA GLN A 274 -8.20 -18.62 0.91
C GLN A 274 -8.24 -19.32 2.27
N ILE A 275 -7.66 -18.70 3.31
CA ILE A 275 -7.59 -19.27 4.67
C ILE A 275 -9.00 -19.44 5.28
N TYR A 276 -9.89 -18.48 5.05
CA TYR A 276 -11.25 -18.48 5.64
C TYR A 276 -12.34 -19.03 4.71
N GLY A 277 -11.94 -19.75 3.64
CA GLY A 277 -12.88 -20.43 2.75
C GLY A 277 -13.82 -19.48 1.98
N LYS A 278 -13.35 -18.27 1.67
CA LYS A 278 -14.04 -17.31 0.80
C LYS A 278 -13.55 -17.45 -0.64
N ASP A 279 -14.17 -16.73 -1.58
CA ASP A 279 -13.76 -16.75 -3.00
C ASP A 279 -12.39 -16.08 -3.20
N ALA A 280 -11.32 -16.86 -3.03
CA ALA A 280 -9.94 -16.41 -3.20
C ALA A 280 -9.60 -16.12 -4.67
N ASP A 281 -10.22 -16.84 -5.62
CA ASP A 281 -10.04 -16.61 -7.06
C ASP A 281 -10.59 -15.24 -7.44
N TYR A 282 -11.78 -14.89 -6.92
CA TYR A 282 -12.37 -13.57 -7.13
C TYR A 282 -11.56 -12.46 -6.45
N ALA A 283 -11.11 -12.65 -5.20
CA ALA A 283 -10.21 -11.71 -4.52
C ALA A 283 -8.93 -11.48 -5.31
N SER A 284 -8.35 -12.53 -5.87
CA SER A 284 -7.16 -12.46 -6.74
C SER A 284 -7.46 -11.69 -8.02
N ALA A 285 -8.60 -11.94 -8.66
CA ALA A 285 -9.03 -11.20 -9.85
C ALA A 285 -9.14 -9.69 -9.58
N ILE A 286 -9.76 -9.29 -8.46
CA ILE A 286 -9.83 -7.88 -8.05
C ILE A 286 -8.44 -7.29 -7.85
N ASN A 287 -7.56 -8.00 -7.13
CA ASN A 287 -6.19 -7.53 -6.89
C ASN A 287 -5.45 -7.26 -8.21
N VAL A 288 -5.51 -8.19 -9.15
CA VAL A 288 -4.81 -8.08 -10.45
C VAL A 288 -5.34 -6.95 -11.29
N VAL A 289 -6.66 -6.91 -11.50
CA VAL A 289 -7.25 -5.88 -12.36
C VAL A 289 -7.06 -4.50 -11.75
N THR A 290 -7.18 -4.37 -10.43
CA THR A 290 -6.87 -3.10 -9.76
C THR A 290 -5.38 -2.74 -9.87
N THR A 291 -4.46 -3.71 -9.83
CA THR A 291 -3.03 -3.47 -10.01
C THR A 291 -2.73 -2.96 -11.43
N LEU A 292 -3.34 -3.56 -12.45
CA LEU A 292 -3.15 -3.11 -13.83
C LEU A 292 -3.69 -1.70 -14.09
N LEU A 293 -4.87 -1.42 -13.57
CA LEU A 293 -5.55 -0.15 -13.86
C LEU A 293 -5.10 1.01 -12.95
N CYS A 294 -4.46 0.75 -11.80
CA CYS A 294 -3.96 1.81 -10.93
C CYS A 294 -2.88 2.68 -11.59
N ILE A 295 -2.21 2.17 -12.63
CA ILE A 295 -1.26 2.92 -13.47
C ILE A 295 -1.85 4.25 -13.94
N PHE A 296 -3.10 4.17 -14.41
CA PHE A 296 -3.79 5.32 -15.00
C PHE A 296 -4.54 6.12 -13.93
N THR A 297 -5.11 5.44 -12.94
CA THR A 297 -5.98 6.11 -11.96
C THR A 297 -5.19 6.85 -10.89
N MET A 298 -4.05 6.33 -10.46
CA MET A 298 -3.26 6.97 -9.41
C MET A 298 -2.74 8.36 -9.80
N PRO A 299 -2.10 8.57 -10.97
CA PRO A 299 -1.68 9.91 -11.41
C PRO A 299 -2.85 10.89 -11.52
N LEU A 300 -4.02 10.40 -11.99
CA LEU A 300 -5.22 11.22 -12.09
C LEU A 300 -5.71 11.70 -10.70
N MET A 301 -5.74 10.80 -9.72
CA MET A 301 -6.16 11.15 -8.35
C MET A 301 -5.19 12.13 -7.69
N VAL A 302 -3.88 11.97 -7.93
CA VAL A 302 -2.87 12.92 -7.45
C VAL A 302 -3.05 14.27 -8.12
N ALA A 303 -3.29 14.32 -9.43
CA ALA A 303 -3.57 15.57 -10.14
C ALA A 303 -4.80 16.29 -9.56
N LEU A 304 -5.88 15.56 -9.29
CA LEU A 304 -7.10 16.11 -8.65
C LEU A 304 -6.85 16.61 -7.22
N TYR A 305 -5.96 15.97 -6.49
CA TYR A 305 -5.60 16.44 -5.15
C TYR A 305 -4.79 17.74 -5.19
N GLN A 306 -3.97 17.92 -6.21
CA GLN A 306 -3.12 19.11 -6.38
C GLN A 306 -3.86 20.32 -6.97
N LEU A 307 -5.05 20.13 -7.57
CA LEU A 307 -5.96 21.22 -7.98
C LEU A 307 -6.63 21.89 -6.77
#